data_a14cbd2b1eb0213acc0005db9cffa28b
#
_entry.id   a14cbd2b1eb0213acc0005db9cffa28b
#
_cell.length_a   1.000
_cell.length_b   1.000
_cell.length_c   1.000
_cell.angle_alpha   90.00
_cell.angle_beta   90.00
_cell.angle_gamma   90.00
#
_symmetry.space_group_name_H-M   'P 1'
#
loop_
_entity.id
_entity.type
_entity.pdbx_description
1 polymer ?
#
loop_
_entity_poly.entity_id
_entity_poly.type
_entity_poly.pdbx_seq_one_letter_code
_entity_poly.pdbx_strand_id
1 'polypeptide(L)' 'MGRIILRLDRMMVERKISLGELAERVGISNVNLSKIKNNRVTAIRFSTLGAICQALRCSVADVLEYVEE' A
#
# COMPACT_ATOMS: atom_id res chain seq x y z
N MET A 1 18.96 12.66 5.69
CA MET A 1 18.33 11.40 6.12
C MET A 1 17.07 11.14 5.30
N GLY A 2 16.87 9.93 4.84
CA GLY A 2 15.75 9.60 3.97
C GLY A 2 14.59 8.96 4.69
N ARG A 3 13.60 8.53 3.94
CA ARG A 3 12.43 7.85 4.47
C ARG A 3 11.83 6.91 3.44
N ILE A 4 11.06 5.94 3.93
CA ILE A 4 10.29 5.04 3.08
C ILE A 4 8.92 5.67 2.84
N ILE A 5 8.49 5.67 1.59
CA ILE A 5 7.18 6.16 1.17
C ILE A 5 6.40 5.02 0.53
N LEU A 6 5.12 4.95 0.86
CA LEU A 6 4.20 4.02 0.22
C LEU A 6 3.58 4.70 -1.02
N ARG A 7 3.65 4.02 -2.15
CA ARG A 7 3.08 4.49 -3.42
C ARG A 7 1.81 3.73 -3.78
N LEU A 8 1.02 3.44 -2.77
CA LEU A 8 -0.19 2.65 -2.94
C LEU A 8 -1.22 3.34 -3.84
N ASP A 9 -1.37 4.65 -3.68
CA ASP A 9 -2.31 5.45 -4.47
C ASP A 9 -2.03 5.32 -5.98
N ARG A 10 -0.76 5.38 -6.37
CA ARG A 10 -0.36 5.23 -7.77
C ARG A 10 -0.78 3.89 -8.33
N MET A 11 -0.53 2.82 -7.59
CA MET A 11 -0.86 1.48 -8.04
C MET A 11 -2.36 1.25 -8.09
N MET A 12 -3.11 1.84 -7.16
CA MET A 12 -4.57 1.76 -7.18
C MET A 12 -5.14 2.40 -8.43
N VAL A 13 -4.61 3.56 -8.83
CA VAL A 13 -5.04 4.23 -10.06
C VAL A 13 -4.71 3.38 -11.29
N GLU A 14 -3.49 2.86 -11.36
CA GLU A 14 -3.06 2.01 -12.48
C GLU A 14 -3.92 0.76 -12.62
N ARG A 15 -4.31 0.14 -11.51
CA ARG A 15 -5.11 -1.09 -11.50
C ARG A 15 -6.61 -0.83 -11.47
N LYS A 16 -7.02 0.46 -11.41
CA LYS A 16 -8.43 0.86 -11.38
C LYS A 16 -9.20 0.17 -10.26
N ILE A 17 -8.59 0.11 -9.08
CA ILE A 17 -9.18 -0.52 -7.91
C ILE A 17 -9.48 0.54 -6.85
N SER A 18 -10.66 0.49 -6.24
CA SER A 18 -11.06 1.42 -5.20
C SER A 18 -10.47 1.03 -3.85
N LEU A 19 -10.46 1.97 -2.91
CA LEU A 19 -9.98 1.71 -1.55
C LEU A 19 -10.78 0.57 -0.90
N GLY A 20 -12.11 0.60 -1.01
CA GLY A 20 -12.96 -0.42 -0.43
C GLY A 20 -12.70 -1.80 -1.00
N GLU A 21 -12.54 -1.88 -2.31
CA GLU A 21 -12.26 -3.15 -2.98
C GLU A 21 -10.90 -3.70 -2.55
N LEU A 22 -9.89 -2.84 -2.50
CA LEU A 22 -8.56 -3.27 -2.09
C LEU A 22 -8.56 -3.72 -0.63
N ALA A 23 -9.21 -2.97 0.26
CA ALA A 23 -9.31 -3.33 1.67
C ALA A 23 -9.97 -4.71 1.85
N GLU A 24 -11.01 -4.98 1.09
CA GLU A 24 -11.70 -6.27 1.11
C GLU A 24 -10.76 -7.40 0.67
N ARG A 25 -10.01 -7.20 -0.40
CA ARG A 25 -9.08 -8.21 -0.91
C ARG A 25 -7.92 -8.46 0.03
N VAL A 26 -7.43 -7.41 0.70
CA VAL A 26 -6.34 -7.52 1.66
C VAL A 26 -6.82 -8.09 2.99
N GLY A 27 -8.08 -7.87 3.33
CA GLY A 27 -8.66 -8.36 4.58
C GLY A 27 -8.44 -7.42 5.75
N ILE A 28 -8.39 -6.11 5.50
CA ILE A 28 -8.27 -5.09 6.54
C ILE A 28 -9.39 -4.06 6.38
N SER A 29 -9.57 -3.22 7.41
CA SER A 29 -10.61 -2.19 7.36
C SER A 29 -10.21 -1.06 6.40
N ASN A 30 -11.22 -0.33 5.91
CA ASN A 30 -10.99 0.85 5.07
C ASN A 30 -10.17 1.89 5.82
N VAL A 31 -10.39 2.04 7.13
CA VAL A 31 -9.64 3.00 7.95
C VAL A 31 -8.16 2.63 7.96
N ASN A 32 -7.84 1.36 8.19
CA ASN A 32 -6.45 0.91 8.24
C ASN A 32 -5.77 1.04 6.88
N LEU A 33 -6.47 0.67 5.81
CA LEU A 33 -5.90 0.82 4.47
C LEU A 33 -5.70 2.27 4.10
N SER A 34 -6.61 3.17 4.50
CA SER A 34 -6.49 4.60 4.27
C SER A 34 -5.24 5.15 4.96
N LYS A 35 -4.94 4.72 6.19
CA LYS A 35 -3.72 5.12 6.89
C LYS A 35 -2.47 4.70 6.12
N ILE A 36 -2.47 3.48 5.60
CA ILE A 36 -1.36 2.97 4.79
C ILE A 36 -1.22 3.80 3.51
N LYS A 37 -2.31 4.02 2.81
CA LYS A 37 -2.34 4.79 1.56
C LYS A 37 -1.80 6.20 1.75
N ASN A 38 -2.11 6.83 2.88
CA ASN A 38 -1.72 8.21 3.16
C ASN A 38 -0.40 8.32 3.93
N ASN A 39 0.36 7.25 4.03
CA ASN A 39 1.66 7.23 4.69
C ASN A 39 1.60 7.62 6.17
N ARG A 40 0.52 7.23 6.86
CA ARG A 40 0.32 7.52 8.28
C ARG A 40 0.65 6.34 9.18
N VAL A 41 1.45 5.42 8.69
CA VAL A 41 1.90 4.25 9.46
C VAL A 41 3.41 4.28 9.57
N THR A 42 3.93 3.78 10.69
CA THR A 42 5.38 3.66 10.92
C THR A 42 5.85 2.22 10.74
N ALA A 43 4.94 1.30 10.59
CA ALA A 43 5.25 -0.11 10.39
C ALA A 43 4.13 -0.77 9.58
N ILE A 44 4.49 -1.80 8.85
CA ILE A 44 3.53 -2.62 8.12
C ILE A 44 3.98 -4.07 8.23
N ARG A 45 3.03 -4.97 8.47
CA ARG A 45 3.33 -6.40 8.53
C ARG A 45 3.66 -6.92 7.14
N PHE A 46 4.62 -7.83 7.05
CA PHE A 46 4.96 -8.46 5.78
C PHE A 46 3.75 -9.17 5.17
N SER A 47 2.91 -9.80 6.01
CA SER A 47 1.70 -10.46 5.52
C SER A 47 0.74 -9.47 4.87
N THR A 48 0.56 -8.29 5.45
CA THR A 48 -0.28 -7.24 4.88
C THR A 48 0.31 -6.71 3.58
N LEU A 49 1.62 -6.45 3.58
CA LEU A 49 2.33 -5.99 2.39
C LEU A 49 2.23 -7.00 1.26
N GLY A 50 2.40 -8.29 1.58
CA GLY A 50 2.26 -9.35 0.59
C GLY A 50 0.87 -9.44 0.00
N ALA A 51 -0.17 -9.29 0.85
CA ALA A 51 -1.55 -9.30 0.39
C ALA A 51 -1.86 -8.11 -0.53
N ILE A 52 -1.29 -6.94 -0.22
CA ILE A 52 -1.41 -5.76 -1.07
C ILE A 52 -0.78 -6.02 -2.44
N CYS A 53 0.43 -6.55 -2.45
CA CYS A 53 1.13 -6.87 -3.70
C CYS A 53 0.34 -7.89 -4.53
N GLN A 54 -0.20 -8.91 -3.88
CA GLN A 54 -1.01 -9.92 -4.57
C GLN A 54 -2.27 -9.32 -5.17
N ALA A 55 -2.98 -8.49 -4.41
CA ALA A 55 -4.22 -7.86 -4.86
C ALA A 55 -3.97 -6.91 -6.03
N LEU A 56 -2.85 -6.20 -6.01
CA LEU A 56 -2.49 -5.24 -7.07
C LEU A 56 -1.67 -5.86 -8.19
N ARG A 57 -1.30 -7.12 -8.06
CA ARG A 57 -0.47 -7.85 -9.04
C ARG A 57 0.80 -7.07 -9.34
N CYS A 58 1.53 -6.72 -8.30
CA CYS A 58 2.75 -5.94 -8.42
C CYS A 58 3.81 -6.45 -7.45
N SER A 59 5.02 -5.93 -7.60
CA SER A 59 6.11 -6.26 -6.69
C SER A 59 6.17 -5.24 -5.55
N VAL A 60 6.97 -5.55 -4.52
CA VAL A 60 7.21 -4.64 -3.41
C VAL A 60 7.77 -3.31 -3.91
N ALA A 61 8.63 -3.35 -4.92
CA ALA A 61 9.25 -2.14 -5.49
C ALA A 61 8.22 -1.18 -6.09
N ASP A 62 7.05 -1.69 -6.47
CA ASP A 62 5.99 -0.84 -7.04
C ASP A 62 5.24 -0.06 -5.96
N VAL A 63 5.25 -0.54 -4.71
CA VAL A 63 4.49 0.09 -3.62
C VAL A 63 5.37 0.75 -2.58
N LEU A 64 6.65 0.41 -2.49
CA LEU A 64 7.59 0.99 -1.53
C LEU A 64 8.71 1.70 -2.26
N GLU A 65 9.07 2.87 -1.75
CA GLU A 65 10.15 3.67 -2.32
C GLU A 65 10.95 4.32 -1.20
N TYR A 66 12.28 4.29 -1.31
CA TYR A 66 13.14 5.05 -0.41
C TYR A 66 13.44 6.40 -1.04
N VAL A 67 13.21 7.46 -0.30
CA VAL A 67 13.47 8.84 -0.76
C VAL A 67 14.51 9.47 0.13
N GLU A 68 15.60 9.92 -0.47
CA GLU A 68 16.66 10.64 0.23
C GLU A 68 16.28 12.11 0.35
N GLU A 69 16.41 12.66 1.54
CA GLU A 69 16.11 14.08 1.80
C GLU A 69 17.34 14.88 2.17
#